data_0f0c744c9e48fa0e16d36ee884015953
#
_entry.id   0f0c744c9e48fa0e16d36ee884015953
#
_cell.length_a   1.000
_cell.length_b   1.000
_cell.length_c   1.000
_cell.angle_alpha   90.00
_cell.angle_beta   90.00
_cell.angle_gamma   90.00
#
_symmetry.space_group_name_H-M   'P 1'
#
loop_
_entity.id
_entity.type
_entity.pdbx_description
1 polymer ?
#
loop_
_entity_poly.entity_id
_entity_poly.type
_entity_poly.pdbx_seq_one_letter_code
_entity_poly.pdbx_strand_id
1 'polypeptide(L)'
;MVLLVVDAQNGIVDERLYEFRKFVGNIKKLIGAAREQGIEVIYVQHDDGPDTGFSIGDDEFEVYSEFQPMPDEKRFIKSVCSAFKKESGLLEYLTAKEEKDVMICGIMTDFCINATVEAGFEHGLLMIVPAYANSTQDNEYMTREQAYHYYNEFLWPERYADCVPMDRALELLKK
;
A
#
# COMPACT_ATOMS: atom_id res chain seq x y z
N MET A 1 3.75 11.69 9.63
CA MET A 1 3.59 10.90 8.36
C MET A 1 4.04 9.48 8.60
N VAL A 2 3.33 8.51 8.03
CA VAL A 2 3.74 7.10 7.96
C VAL A 2 3.81 6.63 6.51
N LEU A 3 4.63 5.62 6.21
CA LEU A 3 4.60 4.88 4.95
C LEU A 3 3.85 3.57 5.17
N LEU A 4 2.73 3.39 4.47
CA LEU A 4 1.89 2.20 4.52
C LEU A 4 2.18 1.30 3.31
N VAL A 5 2.67 0.09 3.55
CA VAL A 5 2.93 -0.93 2.53
C VAL A 5 1.84 -1.99 2.61
N VAL A 6 0.95 -2.01 1.60
CA VAL A 6 -0.28 -2.81 1.63
C VAL A 6 -0.16 -4.02 0.70
N ASP A 7 -0.38 -5.20 1.26
CA ASP A 7 -0.48 -6.49 0.58
C ASP A 7 0.68 -6.80 -0.38
N ALA A 8 1.87 -6.29 -0.07
CA ALA A 8 3.07 -6.57 -0.86
C ALA A 8 3.65 -7.96 -0.51
N GLN A 9 2.86 -9.01 -0.76
CA GLN A 9 3.08 -10.40 -0.35
C GLN A 9 3.54 -11.29 -1.53
N ASN A 10 4.26 -12.37 -1.22
CA ASN A 10 4.86 -13.26 -2.23
C ASN A 10 3.84 -13.84 -3.22
N GLY A 11 2.65 -14.21 -2.77
CA GLY A 11 1.64 -14.84 -3.62
C GLY A 11 1.04 -13.95 -4.71
N ILE A 12 1.23 -12.62 -4.60
CA ILE A 12 0.59 -11.65 -5.50
C ILE A 12 1.56 -10.63 -6.11
N VAL A 13 2.82 -10.57 -5.67
CA VAL A 13 3.85 -9.69 -6.27
C VAL A 13 4.63 -10.47 -7.32
N ASP A 14 4.28 -10.30 -8.59
CA ASP A 14 4.93 -10.94 -9.73
C ASP A 14 4.84 -10.13 -11.02
N GLU A 15 5.40 -10.66 -12.11
CA GLU A 15 5.49 -9.99 -13.42
C GLU A 15 4.13 -9.74 -14.12
N ARG A 16 3.03 -10.26 -13.61
CA ARG A 16 1.67 -9.94 -14.11
C ARG A 16 1.23 -8.55 -13.75
N LEU A 17 1.88 -7.92 -12.75
CA LEU A 17 1.59 -6.55 -12.34
C LEU A 17 1.99 -5.52 -13.41
N TYR A 18 1.23 -4.43 -13.50
CA TYR A 18 1.56 -3.29 -14.38
C TYR A 18 2.89 -2.65 -13.96
N GLU A 19 3.79 -2.44 -14.94
CA GLU A 19 5.10 -1.82 -14.70
C GLU A 19 5.89 -2.47 -13.54
N PHE A 20 5.82 -3.80 -13.41
CA PHE A 20 6.33 -4.58 -12.28
C PHE A 20 7.73 -4.12 -11.78
N ARG A 21 8.71 -3.97 -12.67
CA ARG A 21 10.07 -3.58 -12.25
C ARG A 21 10.12 -2.17 -11.69
N LYS A 22 9.33 -1.26 -12.25
CA LYS A 22 9.23 0.13 -11.79
C LYS A 22 8.51 0.19 -10.44
N PHE A 23 7.42 -0.56 -10.29
CA PHE A 23 6.70 -0.76 -9.05
C PHE A 23 7.61 -1.26 -7.92
N VAL A 24 8.33 -2.36 -8.14
CA VAL A 24 9.26 -2.91 -7.14
C VAL A 24 10.36 -1.89 -6.81
N GLY A 25 10.97 -1.27 -7.81
CA GLY A 25 12.01 -0.26 -7.60
C GLY A 25 11.54 0.96 -6.82
N ASN A 26 10.30 1.41 -7.04
CA ASN A 26 9.72 2.56 -6.35
C ASN A 26 9.39 2.25 -4.88
N ILE A 27 8.78 1.09 -4.60
CA ILE A 27 8.52 0.70 -3.20
C ILE A 27 9.84 0.59 -2.41
N LYS A 28 10.87 -0.02 -2.98
CA LYS A 28 12.20 -0.08 -2.33
C LYS A 28 12.77 1.29 -2.01
N LYS A 29 12.64 2.25 -2.94
CA LYS A 29 13.09 3.64 -2.71
C LYS A 29 12.30 4.31 -1.59
N LEU A 30 10.96 4.13 -1.56
CA LEU A 30 10.12 4.71 -0.51
C LEU A 30 10.46 4.11 0.86
N ILE A 31 10.58 2.80 0.97
CA ILE A 31 10.95 2.11 2.22
C ILE A 31 12.34 2.60 2.69
N GLY A 32 13.32 2.63 1.79
CA GLY A 32 14.67 3.11 2.10
C GLY A 32 14.66 4.55 2.60
N ALA A 33 13.99 5.45 1.88
CA ALA A 33 13.90 6.86 2.26
C ALA A 33 13.15 7.06 3.58
N ALA A 34 12.04 6.34 3.81
CA ALA A 34 11.31 6.41 5.07
C ALA A 34 12.20 6.01 6.27
N ARG A 35 12.91 4.89 6.14
CA ARG A 35 13.86 4.39 7.16
C ARG A 35 14.99 5.37 7.43
N GLU A 36 15.60 5.94 6.41
CA GLU A 36 16.67 6.94 6.52
C GLU A 36 16.22 8.21 7.25
N GLN A 37 14.95 8.58 7.12
CA GLN A 37 14.37 9.77 7.75
C GLN A 37 13.66 9.48 9.07
N GLY A 38 13.66 8.24 9.56
CA GLY A 38 12.97 7.85 10.77
C GLY A 38 11.45 7.93 10.68
N ILE A 39 10.91 7.88 9.45
CA ILE A 39 9.47 7.76 9.20
C ILE A 39 9.06 6.31 9.39
N GLU A 40 8.00 6.10 10.14
CA GLU A 40 7.50 4.76 10.43
C GLU A 40 7.01 4.05 9.17
N VAL A 41 7.55 2.86 8.91
CA VAL A 41 7.07 1.96 7.87
C VAL A 41 6.13 0.95 8.52
N ILE A 42 4.91 0.88 8.00
CA ILE A 42 3.85 -0.01 8.49
C ILE A 42 3.46 -0.96 7.37
N TYR A 43 3.45 -2.26 7.67
CA TYR A 43 3.00 -3.28 6.74
C TYR A 43 1.58 -3.72 7.05
N VAL A 44 0.76 -3.85 6.01
CA VAL A 44 -0.55 -4.48 6.10
C VAL A 44 -0.54 -5.71 5.22
N GLN A 45 -0.91 -6.86 5.76
CA GLN A 45 -0.95 -8.13 5.04
C GLN A 45 -2.38 -8.66 4.99
N HIS A 46 -2.77 -9.16 3.83
CA HIS A 46 -4.06 -9.81 3.64
C HIS A 46 -3.96 -11.27 4.06
N ASP A 47 -4.97 -11.74 4.78
CA ASP A 47 -5.12 -13.12 5.23
C ASP A 47 -6.47 -13.65 4.77
N ASP A 48 -6.47 -14.61 3.85
CA ASP A 48 -7.69 -15.27 3.33
C ASP A 48 -8.24 -16.35 4.29
N GLY A 49 -7.50 -16.62 5.36
CA GLY A 49 -7.84 -17.61 6.36
C GLY A 49 -7.21 -18.99 6.14
N PRO A 50 -7.40 -19.92 7.09
CA PRO A 50 -6.77 -21.24 7.07
C PRO A 50 -7.10 -22.03 5.80
N ASP A 51 -6.14 -22.84 5.36
CA ASP A 51 -6.28 -23.79 4.24
C ASP A 51 -6.50 -23.13 2.86
N THR A 52 -6.27 -21.84 2.73
CA THR A 52 -6.42 -21.11 1.44
C THR A 52 -5.13 -21.07 0.63
N GLY A 53 -3.97 -21.34 1.25
CA GLY A 53 -2.65 -21.13 0.67
C GLY A 53 -2.19 -19.67 0.72
N PHE A 54 -3.01 -18.79 1.32
CA PHE A 54 -2.70 -17.36 1.49
C PHE A 54 -3.05 -16.89 2.92
N SER A 55 -2.48 -17.55 3.91
CA SER A 55 -2.73 -17.29 5.32
C SER A 55 -1.43 -17.34 6.14
N ILE A 56 -1.52 -16.90 7.38
CA ILE A 56 -0.39 -16.91 8.32
C ILE A 56 0.26 -18.30 8.37
N GLY A 57 1.53 -18.35 8.00
CA GLY A 57 2.32 -19.58 7.94
C GLY A 57 2.53 -20.15 6.54
N ASP A 58 1.84 -19.60 5.53
CA ASP A 58 2.06 -19.92 4.12
C ASP A 58 3.15 -19.04 3.52
N ASP A 59 3.96 -19.56 2.59
CA ASP A 59 5.02 -18.79 1.93
C ASP A 59 4.44 -17.62 1.10
N GLU A 60 3.26 -17.79 0.52
CA GLU A 60 2.53 -16.78 -0.24
C GLU A 60 2.05 -15.61 0.62
N PHE A 61 1.78 -15.85 1.91
CA PHE A 61 1.40 -14.82 2.87
C PHE A 61 2.56 -13.89 3.24
N GLU A 62 3.80 -14.40 3.23
CA GLU A 62 4.95 -13.60 3.65
C GLU A 62 5.18 -12.38 2.75
N VAL A 63 5.74 -11.32 3.33
CA VAL A 63 6.09 -10.10 2.59
C VAL A 63 7.12 -10.43 1.51
N TYR A 64 6.90 -9.89 0.31
CA TYR A 64 7.80 -10.09 -0.84
C TYR A 64 9.26 -9.82 -0.47
N SER A 65 10.15 -10.70 -0.92
CA SER A 65 11.53 -10.77 -0.44
C SER A 65 12.33 -9.46 -0.54
N GLU A 66 11.99 -8.60 -1.51
CA GLU A 66 12.65 -7.29 -1.69
C GLU A 66 12.10 -6.18 -0.79
N PHE A 67 11.03 -6.42 -0.03
CA PHE A 67 10.36 -5.44 0.84
C PHE A 67 10.41 -5.82 2.32
N GLN A 68 11.25 -6.76 2.71
CA GLN A 68 11.24 -7.35 4.04
C GLN A 68 11.20 -6.31 5.17
N PRO A 69 10.23 -6.42 6.10
CA PRO A 69 10.14 -5.53 7.24
C PRO A 69 11.30 -5.75 8.23
N MET A 70 11.69 -4.67 8.89
CA MET A 70 12.59 -4.75 10.03
C MET A 70 11.88 -5.31 11.27
N PRO A 71 12.59 -5.86 12.27
CA PRO A 71 11.97 -6.51 13.45
C PRO A 71 11.07 -5.59 14.27
N ASP A 72 11.32 -4.29 14.27
CA ASP A 72 10.58 -3.25 15.00
C ASP A 72 9.47 -2.60 14.19
N GLU A 73 9.40 -2.86 12.87
CA GLU A 73 8.34 -2.33 12.03
C GLU A 73 7.01 -3.04 12.27
N LYS A 74 5.93 -2.26 12.32
CA LYS A 74 4.58 -2.75 12.62
C LYS A 74 3.99 -3.53 11.47
N ARG A 75 3.31 -4.61 11.81
CA ARG A 75 2.52 -5.42 10.86
C ARG A 75 1.09 -5.51 11.36
N PHE A 76 0.14 -5.24 10.47
CA PHE A 76 -1.28 -5.37 10.71
C PHE A 76 -1.85 -6.40 9.73
N ILE A 77 -2.80 -7.20 10.20
CA ILE A 77 -3.46 -8.23 9.40
C ILE A 77 -4.89 -7.79 9.10
N LYS A 78 -5.32 -8.03 7.89
CA LYS A 78 -6.71 -7.80 7.46
C LYS A 78 -7.24 -8.98 6.64
N SER A 79 -8.55 -9.18 6.65
CA SER A 79 -9.26 -10.19 5.85
C SER A 79 -10.27 -9.56 4.87
N VAL A 80 -10.14 -8.27 4.60
CA VAL A 80 -10.97 -7.49 3.67
C VAL A 80 -10.11 -6.50 2.91
N CYS A 81 -10.66 -5.85 1.88
CA CYS A 81 -9.86 -4.93 1.07
C CYS A 81 -9.29 -3.76 1.85
N SER A 82 -10.10 -3.00 2.61
CA SER A 82 -9.61 -1.82 3.33
C SER A 82 -8.72 -2.18 4.52
N ALA A 83 -7.54 -1.53 4.60
CA ALA A 83 -6.65 -1.61 5.75
C ALA A 83 -7.23 -0.92 7.00
N PHE A 84 -8.21 -0.03 6.85
CA PHE A 84 -8.81 0.74 7.95
C PHE A 84 -10.08 0.11 8.51
N LYS A 85 -10.39 -1.14 8.13
CA LYS A 85 -11.46 -1.84 8.83
C LYS A 85 -11.07 -2.04 10.31
N LYS A 86 -12.06 -1.88 11.20
CA LYS A 86 -11.86 -1.88 12.65
C LYS A 86 -11.05 -3.08 13.16
N GLU A 87 -11.29 -4.25 12.60
CA GLU A 87 -10.64 -5.49 13.05
C GLU A 87 -9.13 -5.53 12.79
N SER A 88 -8.61 -4.69 11.88
CA SER A 88 -7.16 -4.57 11.67
C SER A 88 -6.45 -3.84 12.82
N GLY A 89 -7.14 -2.91 13.49
CA GLY A 89 -6.57 -2.06 14.53
C GLY A 89 -5.67 -0.92 14.02
N LEU A 90 -5.47 -0.81 12.70
CA LEU A 90 -4.56 0.20 12.13
C LEU A 90 -5.08 1.63 12.35
N LEU A 91 -6.38 1.87 12.15
CA LEU A 91 -6.96 3.20 12.33
C LEU A 91 -6.83 3.68 13.78
N GLU A 92 -7.11 2.81 14.74
CA GLU A 92 -6.95 3.09 16.17
C GLU A 92 -5.48 3.39 16.50
N TYR A 93 -4.55 2.64 15.91
CA TYR A 93 -3.12 2.89 16.08
C TYR A 93 -2.69 4.28 15.59
N LEU A 94 -3.08 4.67 14.36
CA LEU A 94 -2.78 5.99 13.81
C LEU A 94 -3.45 7.10 14.62
N THR A 95 -4.69 6.91 15.04
CA THR A 95 -5.45 7.86 15.86
C THR A 95 -4.76 8.10 17.20
N ALA A 96 -4.30 7.05 17.86
CA ALA A 96 -3.59 7.15 19.15
C ALA A 96 -2.24 7.88 19.03
N LYS A 97 -1.66 7.90 17.84
CA LYS A 97 -0.44 8.65 17.51
C LYS A 97 -0.71 10.06 16.97
N GLU A 98 -1.98 10.44 16.83
CA GLU A 98 -2.40 11.69 16.17
C GLU A 98 -1.84 11.82 14.73
N GLU A 99 -1.55 10.66 14.09
CA GLU A 99 -0.98 10.63 12.75
C GLU A 99 -2.09 10.73 11.69
N LYS A 100 -1.93 11.67 10.78
CA LYS A 100 -2.91 11.93 9.71
C LYS A 100 -2.35 11.79 8.30
N ASP A 101 -1.04 11.91 8.14
CA ASP A 101 -0.40 11.86 6.83
C ASP A 101 0.00 10.42 6.52
N VAL A 102 -0.65 9.81 5.53
CA VAL A 102 -0.44 8.42 5.13
C VAL A 102 0.01 8.36 3.69
N MET A 103 1.29 8.08 3.47
CA MET A 103 1.80 7.72 2.16
C MET A 103 1.56 6.22 1.95
N ILE A 104 0.86 5.84 0.89
CA ILE A 104 0.46 4.46 0.63
C ILE A 104 1.12 3.88 -0.62
N CYS A 105 1.58 2.65 -0.54
CA CYS A 105 2.06 1.86 -1.67
C CYS A 105 1.64 0.40 -1.52
N GLY A 106 1.70 -0.38 -2.59
CA GLY A 106 1.34 -1.81 -2.58
C GLY A 106 0.37 -2.22 -3.66
N ILE A 107 -0.44 -3.23 -3.42
CA ILE A 107 -1.34 -3.88 -4.39
C ILE A 107 -2.67 -4.34 -3.76
N MET A 108 -3.75 -4.58 -4.54
CA MET A 108 -3.86 -4.16 -5.96
C MET A 108 -4.54 -2.81 -6.05
N THR A 109 -4.18 -2.02 -7.06
CA THR A 109 -4.72 -0.66 -7.30
C THR A 109 -6.24 -0.60 -7.19
N ASP A 110 -6.95 -1.48 -7.91
CA ASP A 110 -8.42 -1.52 -8.03
C ASP A 110 -9.14 -2.24 -6.87
N PHE A 111 -8.40 -2.83 -5.93
CA PHE A 111 -8.95 -3.54 -4.76
C PHE A 111 -8.47 -2.90 -3.45
N CYS A 112 -7.43 -3.46 -2.85
CA CYS A 112 -7.03 -3.09 -1.49
C CYS A 112 -6.48 -1.67 -1.39
N ILE A 113 -5.76 -1.20 -2.42
CA ILE A 113 -5.28 0.19 -2.45
C ILE A 113 -6.46 1.14 -2.57
N ASN A 114 -7.37 0.93 -3.55
CA ASN A 114 -8.54 1.78 -3.70
C ASN A 114 -9.39 1.84 -2.42
N ALA A 115 -9.75 0.67 -1.87
CA ALA A 115 -10.57 0.61 -0.67
C ALA A 115 -9.90 1.28 0.55
N THR A 116 -8.56 1.22 0.64
CA THR A 116 -7.81 1.87 1.72
C THR A 116 -7.71 3.37 1.51
N VAL A 117 -7.49 3.84 0.28
CA VAL A 117 -7.44 5.28 -0.05
C VAL A 117 -8.77 5.95 0.25
N GLU A 118 -9.88 5.38 -0.24
CA GLU A 118 -11.22 5.93 0.01
C GLU A 118 -11.56 5.95 1.52
N ALA A 119 -11.36 4.81 2.21
CA ALA A 119 -11.62 4.74 3.64
C ALA A 119 -10.73 5.68 4.45
N GLY A 120 -9.46 5.81 4.10
CA GLY A 120 -8.54 6.75 4.75
C GLY A 120 -9.04 8.20 4.64
N PHE A 121 -9.45 8.61 3.44
CA PHE A 121 -10.06 9.92 3.21
C PHE A 121 -11.33 10.13 4.05
N GLU A 122 -12.23 9.14 4.09
CA GLU A 122 -13.47 9.22 4.89
C GLU A 122 -13.19 9.30 6.40
N HIS A 123 -12.08 8.74 6.87
CA HIS A 123 -11.61 8.86 8.25
C HIS A 123 -10.82 10.16 8.53
N GLY A 124 -10.70 11.04 7.55
CA GLY A 124 -10.00 12.33 7.68
C GLY A 124 -8.48 12.23 7.66
N LEU A 125 -7.93 11.16 7.10
CA LEU A 125 -6.50 11.01 6.81
C LEU A 125 -6.16 11.73 5.50
N LEU A 126 -4.94 12.24 5.42
CA LEU A 126 -4.36 12.81 4.20
C LEU A 126 -3.62 11.70 3.45
N MET A 127 -4.28 11.14 2.45
CA MET A 127 -3.76 10.05 1.65
C MET A 127 -2.84 10.58 0.55
N ILE A 128 -1.61 10.07 0.50
CA ILE A 128 -0.61 10.42 -0.53
C ILE A 128 -0.27 9.15 -1.31
N VAL A 129 -0.45 9.21 -2.64
CA VAL A 129 -0.21 8.07 -3.53
C VAL A 129 0.93 8.40 -4.49
N PRO A 130 2.14 7.84 -4.27
CA PRO A 130 3.26 8.03 -5.18
C PRO A 130 3.05 7.29 -6.50
N ALA A 131 3.41 7.95 -7.61
CA ALA A 131 3.31 7.39 -8.95
C ALA A 131 4.11 6.07 -9.07
N TYR A 132 3.48 5.05 -9.66
CA TYR A 132 4.03 3.71 -9.87
C TYR A 132 4.52 3.02 -8.58
N ALA A 133 3.97 3.40 -7.43
CA ALA A 133 4.16 2.70 -6.17
C ALA A 133 2.95 1.82 -5.80
N ASN A 134 1.94 1.79 -6.65
CA ASN A 134 0.85 0.82 -6.65
C ASN A 134 0.74 0.15 -8.02
N SER A 135 0.14 -1.02 -8.06
CA SER A 135 -0.01 -1.80 -9.30
C SER A 135 -1.19 -2.76 -9.22
N THR A 136 -1.59 -3.29 -10.37
CA THR A 136 -2.65 -4.28 -10.51
C THR A 136 -2.42 -5.20 -11.72
N GLN A 137 -3.30 -6.17 -11.91
CA GLN A 137 -3.30 -7.12 -13.04
C GLN A 137 -4.47 -6.85 -13.99
N ASP A 138 -4.45 -7.47 -15.17
CA ASP A 138 -5.58 -7.45 -16.11
C ASP A 138 -6.81 -8.13 -15.48
N ASN A 139 -7.99 -7.58 -15.74
CA ASN A 139 -9.27 -8.19 -15.39
C ASN A 139 -10.23 -8.22 -16.60
N GLU A 140 -11.44 -8.73 -16.42
CA GLU A 140 -12.41 -8.91 -17.51
C GLU A 140 -12.85 -7.59 -18.17
N TYR A 141 -12.69 -6.45 -17.51
CA TYR A 141 -13.21 -5.14 -17.92
C TYR A 141 -12.12 -4.16 -18.31
N MET A 142 -10.94 -4.28 -17.72
CA MET A 142 -9.82 -3.34 -17.91
C MET A 142 -8.50 -4.07 -17.99
N THR A 143 -7.62 -3.57 -18.86
CA THR A 143 -6.19 -3.93 -18.75
C THR A 143 -5.60 -3.31 -17.48
N ARG A 144 -4.55 -3.90 -16.96
CA ARG A 144 -3.79 -3.39 -15.81
C ARG A 144 -3.32 -1.95 -16.00
N GLU A 145 -2.95 -1.57 -17.24
CA GLU A 145 -2.59 -0.21 -17.59
C GLU A 145 -3.78 0.74 -17.47
N GLN A 146 -4.94 0.37 -18.07
CA GLN A 146 -6.17 1.17 -17.97
C GLN A 146 -6.63 1.34 -16.53
N ALA A 147 -6.61 0.27 -15.73
CA ALA A 147 -6.97 0.33 -14.33
C ALA A 147 -6.01 1.24 -13.56
N TYR A 148 -4.69 1.10 -13.74
CA TYR A 148 -3.71 1.97 -13.09
C TYR A 148 -4.00 3.45 -13.39
N HIS A 149 -4.14 3.85 -14.66
CA HIS A 149 -4.39 5.24 -15.06
C HIS A 149 -5.75 5.75 -14.58
N TYR A 150 -6.81 4.91 -14.63
CA TYR A 150 -8.12 5.29 -14.13
C TYR A 150 -8.09 5.72 -12.66
N TYR A 151 -7.44 4.95 -11.79
CA TYR A 151 -7.36 5.26 -10.37
C TYR A 151 -6.40 6.40 -10.07
N ASN A 152 -5.17 6.35 -10.59
CA ASN A 152 -4.12 7.31 -10.24
C ASN A 152 -4.26 8.69 -10.91
N GLU A 153 -4.94 8.78 -12.07
CA GLU A 153 -5.05 10.02 -12.83
C GLU A 153 -6.46 10.60 -12.88
N PHE A 154 -7.49 9.80 -12.58
CA PHE A 154 -8.89 10.24 -12.64
C PHE A 154 -9.63 10.12 -11.31
N LEU A 155 -9.65 8.92 -10.69
CA LEU A 155 -10.53 8.70 -9.54
C LEU A 155 -10.01 9.35 -8.27
N TRP A 156 -8.74 9.16 -7.93
CA TRP A 156 -8.19 9.62 -6.66
C TRP A 156 -7.79 11.10 -6.64
N PRO A 157 -7.16 11.69 -7.69
CA PRO A 157 -6.69 13.07 -7.63
C PRO A 157 -7.83 14.06 -7.31
N GLU A 158 -7.53 15.03 -6.44
CA GLU A 158 -8.46 16.09 -6.01
C GLU A 158 -9.75 15.60 -5.31
N ARG A 159 -9.88 14.28 -5.12
CA ARG A 159 -11.08 13.70 -4.51
C ARG A 159 -10.75 12.89 -3.25
N TYR A 160 -9.84 11.94 -3.34
CA TYR A 160 -9.52 11.01 -2.25
C TYR A 160 -8.06 11.07 -1.81
N ALA A 161 -7.14 11.46 -2.69
CA ALA A 161 -5.72 11.45 -2.40
C ALA A 161 -4.96 12.51 -3.18
N ASP A 162 -3.79 12.88 -2.65
CA ASP A 162 -2.76 13.60 -3.37
C ASP A 162 -1.88 12.60 -4.14
N CYS A 163 -2.13 12.49 -5.46
CA CYS A 163 -1.35 11.62 -6.34
C CYS A 163 -0.13 12.38 -6.83
N VAL A 164 1.06 11.97 -6.40
CA VAL A 164 2.30 12.72 -6.60
C VAL A 164 3.34 11.96 -7.44
N PRO A 165 4.18 12.65 -8.22
CA PRO A 165 5.36 12.06 -8.82
C PRO A 165 6.31 11.48 -7.74
N MET A 166 7.12 10.47 -8.10
CA MET A 166 8.04 9.81 -7.16
C MET A 166 9.08 10.74 -6.53
N ASP A 167 9.60 11.69 -7.28
CA ASP A 167 10.53 12.70 -6.76
C ASP A 167 9.87 13.54 -5.67
N ARG A 168 8.62 13.95 -5.89
CA ARG A 168 7.84 14.69 -4.89
C ARG A 168 7.55 13.84 -3.65
N ALA A 169 7.21 12.57 -3.83
CA ALA A 169 7.01 11.65 -2.71
C ALA A 169 8.28 11.51 -1.85
N LEU A 170 9.45 11.35 -2.49
CA LEU A 170 10.73 11.28 -1.80
C LEU A 170 11.11 12.59 -1.09
N GLU A 171 10.70 13.75 -1.62
CA GLU A 171 10.86 15.04 -0.93
C GLU A 171 9.96 15.15 0.31
N LEU A 172 8.72 14.66 0.24
CA LEU A 172 7.79 14.65 1.37
C LEU A 172 8.29 13.79 2.53
N LEU A 173 9.01 12.71 2.24
CA LEU A 173 9.66 11.88 3.27
C LEU A 173 10.87 12.54 3.94
N LYS A 174 11.40 13.65 3.44
CA LYS A 174 12.56 14.37 4.03
C LYS A 174 12.17 15.42 5.07
N LYS A 175 10.88 15.61 5.32
CA LYS A 175 10.37 16.60 6.28
C LYS A 175 10.18 16.01 7.66
#